data_47524e00bdb34a58e6cb85dc2734bc20
#
_entry.id   47524e00bdb34a58e6cb85dc2734bc20
#
_cell.length_a   1.000
_cell.length_b   1.000
_cell.length_c   1.000
_cell.angle_alpha   90.00
_cell.angle_beta   90.00
_cell.angle_gamma   90.00
#
_symmetry.space_group_name_H-M   'P 1'
#
loop_
_entity.id
_entity.type
_entity.pdbx_description
1 polymer ?
#
loop_
_entity_poly.entity_id
_entity_poly.type
_entity_poly.pdbx_seq_one_letter_code
_entity_poly.pdbx_strand_id
1 'polypeptide(L)' 'MTLEELSQAYREAAVPLRARLRELRQALTAAEDPEESFRLQRRIAELTPMLTQVNELAELTAHYYERGYWRSEKYTL' A
#
# COMPACT_ATOMS: atom_id res chain seq x y z
N MET A 1 22.70 2.98 3.21
CA MET A 1 21.32 3.41 3.44
C MET A 1 20.88 2.98 4.83
N THR A 2 20.35 3.89 5.61
CA THR A 2 19.82 3.56 6.93
C THR A 2 18.40 3.00 6.82
N LEU A 3 17.92 2.40 7.91
CA LEU A 3 16.53 1.90 7.94
C LEU A 3 15.52 3.05 7.84
N GLU A 4 15.86 4.22 8.39
CA GLU A 4 15.01 5.40 8.28
C GLU A 4 14.90 5.87 6.83
N GLU A 5 16.03 5.90 6.12
CA GLU A 5 16.05 6.26 4.71
C GLU A 5 15.27 5.25 3.88
N LEU A 6 15.39 3.97 4.19
CA LEU A 6 14.66 2.92 3.51
C LEU A 6 13.17 3.04 3.75
N SER A 7 12.77 3.33 4.99
CA SER A 7 11.37 3.57 5.34
C SER A 7 10.80 4.74 4.54
N GLN A 8 11.56 5.82 4.43
CA GLN A 8 11.15 6.98 3.66
C GLN A 8 11.00 6.65 2.18
N ALA A 9 11.92 5.86 1.64
CA ALA A 9 11.85 5.43 0.25
C ALA A 9 10.58 4.61 -0.02
N TYR A 10 10.20 3.72 0.89
CA TYR A 10 8.96 2.96 0.76
C TYR A 10 7.73 3.86 0.83
N ARG A 11 7.73 4.84 1.73
CA ARG A 11 6.62 5.79 1.81
C ARG A 11 6.46 6.61 0.55
N GLU A 12 7.58 7.04 -0.02
CA GLU A 12 7.58 7.77 -1.28
C GLU A 12 7.08 6.90 -2.42
N ALA A 13 7.44 5.63 -2.44
CA ALA A 13 6.97 4.69 -3.45
C ALA A 13 5.46 4.44 -3.34
N ALA A 14 4.90 4.57 -2.14
CA ALA A 14 3.45 4.38 -1.92
C ALA A 14 2.62 5.52 -2.50
N VAL A 15 3.17 6.72 -2.61
CA VAL A 15 2.43 7.91 -3.06
C VAL A 15 1.82 7.72 -4.45
N PRO A 16 2.60 7.34 -5.49
CA PRO A 16 2.02 7.14 -6.81
C PRO A 16 1.04 5.97 -6.86
N LEU A 17 1.26 4.92 -6.05
CA LEU A 17 0.33 3.80 -5.99
C LEU A 17 -1.02 4.22 -5.43
N ARG A 18 -1.02 5.02 -4.36
CA ARG A 18 -2.26 5.55 -3.79
C ARG A 18 -2.99 6.45 -4.77
N ALA A 19 -2.26 7.32 -5.44
CA ALA A 19 -2.83 8.23 -6.43
C ALA A 19 -3.47 7.44 -7.56
N ARG A 20 -2.79 6.42 -8.07
CA ARG A 20 -3.30 5.57 -9.13
C ARG A 20 -4.55 4.81 -8.72
N LEU A 21 -4.55 4.25 -7.51
CA LEU A 21 -5.73 3.55 -6.99
C LEU A 21 -6.92 4.49 -6.85
N ARG A 22 -6.68 5.71 -6.41
CA ARG A 22 -7.75 6.72 -6.30
C ARG A 22 -8.35 7.00 -7.67
N GLU A 23 -7.52 7.21 -8.67
CA GLU A 23 -7.97 7.44 -10.05
C GLU A 23 -8.79 6.26 -10.57
N LEU A 24 -8.32 5.04 -10.32
CA LEU A 24 -9.03 3.85 -10.77
C LEU A 24 -10.38 3.69 -10.09
N ARG A 25 -10.46 3.98 -8.80
CA ARG A 25 -11.73 3.92 -8.06
C ARG A 25 -12.72 4.97 -8.55
N GLN A 26 -12.23 6.16 -8.85
CA GLN A 26 -13.07 7.22 -9.42
C GLN A 26 -13.60 6.82 -10.80
N ALA A 27 -12.71 6.27 -11.62
CA ALA A 27 -13.10 5.77 -12.94
C ALA A 27 -14.12 4.64 -12.84
N LEU A 28 -13.94 3.75 -11.87
CA LEU A 28 -14.91 2.66 -11.65
C LEU A 28 -16.29 3.19 -11.27
N THR A 29 -16.32 4.19 -10.41
CA THR A 29 -17.60 4.82 -10.01
C THR A 29 -18.32 5.43 -11.20
N ALA A 30 -17.56 6.00 -12.14
CA ALA A 30 -18.11 6.64 -13.33
C ALA A 30 -18.37 5.69 -14.50
N ALA A 31 -17.86 4.46 -14.43
CA ALA A 31 -17.98 3.51 -15.53
C ALA A 31 -19.40 3.01 -15.69
N GLU A 32 -19.90 3.01 -16.92
CA GLU A 32 -21.22 2.53 -17.25
C GLU A 32 -21.18 1.17 -17.96
N ASP A 33 -20.07 0.88 -18.63
CA ASP A 33 -19.87 -0.35 -19.37
C ASP A 33 -19.37 -1.47 -18.43
N PRO A 34 -20.06 -2.62 -18.39
CA PRO A 34 -19.60 -3.75 -17.55
C PRO A 34 -18.19 -4.24 -17.85
N GLU A 35 -17.77 -4.22 -19.10
CA GLU A 35 -16.41 -4.63 -19.45
C GLU A 35 -15.38 -3.66 -18.90
N GLU A 36 -15.65 -2.37 -18.98
CA GLU A 36 -14.76 -1.36 -18.42
C GLU A 36 -14.71 -1.48 -16.90
N SER A 37 -15.85 -1.67 -16.26
CA SER A 37 -15.90 -1.89 -14.81
C SER A 37 -15.07 -3.09 -14.40
N PHE A 38 -15.18 -4.19 -15.13
CA PHE A 38 -14.42 -5.40 -14.85
C PHE A 38 -12.91 -5.16 -14.96
N ARG A 39 -12.48 -4.48 -16.01
CA ARG A 39 -11.06 -4.18 -16.21
C ARG A 39 -10.53 -3.30 -15.09
N LEU A 40 -11.30 -2.29 -14.67
CA LEU A 40 -10.91 -1.39 -13.58
C LEU A 40 -10.83 -2.14 -12.26
N GLN A 41 -11.79 -2.99 -11.95
CA GLN A 41 -11.76 -3.80 -10.73
C GLN A 41 -10.56 -4.72 -10.70
N ARG A 42 -10.24 -5.33 -11.84
CA ARG A 42 -9.09 -6.20 -11.96
C ARG A 42 -7.79 -5.44 -11.71
N ARG A 43 -7.67 -4.24 -12.28
CA ARG A 43 -6.48 -3.42 -12.08
C ARG A 43 -6.34 -2.98 -10.63
N ILE A 44 -7.43 -2.59 -9.99
CA ILE A 44 -7.44 -2.25 -8.56
C ILE A 44 -6.98 -3.45 -7.74
N ALA A 45 -7.49 -4.64 -8.04
CA ALA A 45 -7.10 -5.85 -7.33
C ALA A 45 -5.62 -6.18 -7.50
N GLU A 46 -5.02 -5.86 -8.65
CA GLU A 46 -3.59 -6.06 -8.87
C GLU A 46 -2.73 -5.08 -8.09
N LEU A 47 -3.16 -3.82 -7.97
CA LEU A 47 -2.37 -2.77 -7.33
C LEU A 47 -2.51 -2.73 -5.82
N THR A 48 -3.65 -3.15 -5.29
CA THR A 48 -3.90 -3.10 -3.84
C THR A 48 -2.87 -3.88 -3.02
N PRO A 49 -2.52 -5.13 -3.38
CA PRO A 49 -1.49 -5.85 -2.64
C PRO A 49 -0.12 -5.18 -2.70
N MET A 50 0.20 -4.55 -3.82
CA MET A 50 1.46 -3.84 -3.97
C MET A 50 1.56 -2.68 -2.98
N LEU A 51 0.49 -1.90 -2.85
CA LEU A 51 0.43 -0.79 -1.91
C LEU A 51 0.51 -1.30 -0.47
N THR A 52 -0.23 -2.36 -0.15
CA THR A 52 -0.21 -2.98 1.18
C THR A 52 1.20 -3.43 1.54
N GLN A 53 1.88 -4.10 0.62
CA GLN A 53 3.23 -4.59 0.84
C GLN A 53 4.22 -3.44 1.08
N VAL A 54 4.14 -2.39 0.27
CA VAL A 54 5.02 -1.22 0.43
C VAL A 54 4.78 -0.54 1.77
N ASN A 55 3.52 -0.40 2.18
CA ASN A 55 3.18 0.20 3.47
C ASN A 55 3.70 -0.65 4.62
N GLU A 56 3.57 -1.97 4.55
CA GLU A 56 4.08 -2.88 5.57
C GLU A 56 5.59 -2.78 5.68
N LEU A 57 6.29 -2.72 4.55
CA LEU A 57 7.75 -2.57 4.56
C LEU A 57 8.17 -1.23 5.16
N ALA A 58 7.42 -0.17 4.88
CA ALA A 58 7.69 1.13 5.49
C ALA A 58 7.56 1.08 7.00
N GLU A 59 6.49 0.45 7.50
CA GLU A 59 6.27 0.29 8.94
C GLU A 59 7.34 -0.57 9.58
N LEU A 60 7.67 -1.69 8.97
CA LEU A 60 8.70 -2.59 9.48
C LEU A 60 10.05 -1.89 9.61
N THR A 61 10.47 -1.17 8.58
CA THR A 61 11.77 -0.50 8.60
C THR A 61 11.79 0.69 9.56
N ALA A 62 10.67 1.41 9.68
CA ALA A 62 10.56 2.54 10.60
C ALA A 62 10.64 2.11 12.06
N HIS A 63 10.08 0.93 12.38
CA HIS A 63 9.96 0.48 13.77
C HIS A 63 10.86 -0.72 14.10
N TYR A 64 11.86 -0.97 13.29
CA TYR A 64 12.70 -2.16 13.42
C TYR A 64 13.31 -2.30 14.82
N TYR A 65 13.77 -1.21 15.40
CA TYR A 65 14.40 -1.21 16.70
C TYR A 65 13.46 -0.92 17.87
N GLU A 66 12.17 -0.76 17.62
CA GLU A 66 11.21 -0.46 18.68
C GLU A 66 10.66 -1.74 19.29
N ARG A 67 11.18 -2.12 20.44
CA ARG A 67 10.78 -3.37 21.11
C ARG A 67 9.30 -3.40 21.45
N GLY A 68 8.77 -2.28 21.90
CA GLY A 68 7.35 -2.16 22.25
C GLY A 68 6.44 -2.43 21.06
N TYR A 69 6.80 -1.91 19.89
CA TYR A 69 6.05 -2.11 18.67
C TYR A 69 5.95 -3.59 18.31
N TRP A 70 7.10 -4.29 18.27
CA TRP A 70 7.12 -5.69 17.92
C TRP A 70 6.35 -6.55 18.90
N ARG A 71 6.51 -6.26 20.18
CA ARG A 71 5.87 -7.04 21.23
C ARG A 71 4.36 -6.92 21.18
N SER A 72 3.84 -5.73 20.95
CA SER A 72 2.40 -5.50 20.95
C SER A 72 1.72 -5.98 19.67
N GLU A 73 2.41 -5.93 18.54
CA GLU A 73 1.80 -6.24 17.25
C GLU A 73 1.94 -7.70 16.83
N LYS A 74 3.07 -8.31 17.11
CA LYS A 74 3.40 -9.62 16.55
C LYS A 74 3.36 -10.77 17.52
N TYR A 75 3.64 -10.52 18.79
CA TYR A 75 3.93 -11.59 19.73
C TYR A 75 2.98 -11.68 20.92
N THR A 76 1.93 -10.92 20.91
CA THR A 76 0.89 -10.99 21.91
C THR A 76 -0.16 -12.00 21.43
N LEU A 77 -0.21 -13.11 22.09
CA LEU A 77 -1.17 -14.15 21.73
C LEU A 77 -2.23 -14.32 22.83
#